data_a71546b8ae6c598adc8c60d9465c5f0d
#
_entry.id   a71546b8ae6c598adc8c60d9465c5f0d
#
_cell.length_a   1.000
_cell.length_b   1.000
_cell.length_c   1.000
_cell.angle_alpha   90.00
_cell.angle_beta   90.00
_cell.angle_gamma   90.00
#
_symmetry.space_group_name_H-M   'P 1'
#
loop_
_entity.id
_entity.type
_entity.pdbx_description
1 polymer ?
#
loop_
_entity_poly.entity_id
_entity_poly.type
_entity_poly.pdbx_seq_one_letter_code
_entity_poly.pdbx_strand_id
1 'polypeptide(L)'
;MSEVLRATLIGGKGFVGRHLHQALQTKGWDSYVAERDDPRLMTDDLGHVFYCAGLTADFRQRPYATVDAHVHLLSSILQQAKFASLTYLSSTRVYAGATNTQEDAALTVRSHLSGDLYNISKLMGESLCLHGGRNVRVVRLSNVYGAGMPEQNFLADILNAATKTKRVVFRSSPDSEKDYISITDVVRFLPIIATQGEIGIYNLARGRNTTHARIAALLEQFGVSCEFENHAPCISFPPISTLKLESLSGQPELDITSELPALFNHYTKKP
;
A
#
# COMPACT_ATOMS: atom_id res chain seq x y z
N MET A 1 -29.43 19.15 0.94
CA MET A 1 -28.65 18.31 0.01
C MET A 1 -27.24 18.28 0.54
N SER A 2 -26.71 17.10 0.89
CA SER A 2 -25.28 16.99 1.29
C SER A 2 -24.42 17.35 0.07
N GLU A 3 -23.41 18.20 0.29
CA GLU A 3 -22.46 18.59 -0.73
C GLU A 3 -21.74 17.32 -1.26
N VAL A 4 -21.66 17.17 -2.58
CA VAL A 4 -20.95 16.04 -3.21
C VAL A 4 -19.46 16.24 -3.00
N LEU A 5 -18.81 15.30 -2.31
CA LEU A 5 -17.37 15.36 -2.08
C LEU A 5 -16.61 15.14 -3.39
N ARG A 6 -15.63 16.01 -3.65
CA ARG A 6 -14.74 15.89 -4.80
C ARG A 6 -13.44 15.19 -4.40
N ALA A 7 -12.93 14.31 -5.27
CA ALA A 7 -11.65 13.65 -5.09
C ALA A 7 -10.80 13.62 -6.36
N THR A 8 -9.51 13.87 -6.22
CA THR A 8 -8.51 13.72 -7.29
C THR A 8 -7.53 12.62 -6.93
N LEU A 9 -7.38 11.63 -7.83
CA LEU A 9 -6.47 10.50 -7.65
C LEU A 9 -5.24 10.67 -8.53
N ILE A 10 -4.08 10.88 -7.92
CA ILE A 10 -2.77 10.90 -8.59
C ILE A 10 -2.20 9.48 -8.53
N GLY A 11 -1.94 8.87 -9.68
CA GLY A 11 -1.61 7.44 -9.77
C GLY A 11 -2.84 6.52 -9.68
N GLY A 12 -4.02 7.05 -10.05
CA GLY A 12 -5.29 6.33 -10.01
C GLY A 12 -5.38 5.11 -10.94
N LYS A 13 -4.48 4.96 -11.91
CA LYS A 13 -4.38 3.77 -12.79
C LYS A 13 -3.68 2.59 -12.10
N GLY A 14 -2.98 2.81 -10.98
CA GLY A 14 -2.33 1.76 -10.19
C GLY A 14 -3.33 0.86 -9.46
N PHE A 15 -2.80 -0.19 -8.80
CA PHE A 15 -3.64 -1.19 -8.12
C PHE A 15 -4.54 -0.56 -7.05
N VAL A 16 -3.98 0.19 -6.10
CA VAL A 16 -4.76 0.85 -5.05
C VAL A 16 -5.64 1.95 -5.65
N GLY A 17 -5.08 2.78 -6.55
CA GLY A 17 -5.78 3.93 -7.11
C GLY A 17 -7.05 3.56 -7.88
N ARG A 18 -7.02 2.52 -8.74
CA ARG A 18 -8.21 2.12 -9.50
C ARG A 18 -9.33 1.57 -8.62
N HIS A 19 -8.99 0.78 -7.58
CA HIS A 19 -9.98 0.27 -6.64
C HIS A 19 -10.57 1.40 -5.79
N LEU A 20 -9.72 2.36 -5.37
CA LEU A 20 -10.18 3.53 -4.63
C LEU A 20 -11.11 4.40 -5.49
N HIS A 21 -10.75 4.65 -6.75
CA HIS A 21 -11.60 5.40 -7.68
C HIS A 21 -12.99 4.78 -7.81
N GLN A 22 -13.05 3.47 -8.05
CA GLN A 22 -14.32 2.74 -8.13
C GLN A 22 -15.12 2.82 -6.82
N ALA A 23 -14.46 2.67 -5.67
CA ALA A 23 -15.11 2.74 -4.36
C ALA A 23 -15.66 4.14 -4.06
N LEU A 24 -14.93 5.20 -4.45
CA LEU A 24 -15.39 6.59 -4.31
C LEU A 24 -16.62 6.88 -5.18
N GLN A 25 -16.60 6.44 -6.44
CA GLN A 25 -17.76 6.56 -7.34
C GLN A 25 -19.00 5.85 -6.77
N THR A 26 -18.83 4.62 -6.26
CA THR A 26 -19.93 3.87 -5.61
C THR A 26 -20.51 4.59 -4.40
N LYS A 27 -19.67 5.38 -3.69
CA LYS A 27 -20.09 6.22 -2.56
C LYS A 27 -20.65 7.59 -2.99
N GLY A 28 -20.78 7.86 -4.28
CA GLY A 28 -21.32 9.12 -4.80
C GLY A 28 -20.35 10.30 -4.78
N TRP A 29 -19.04 10.06 -4.69
CA TRP A 29 -18.05 11.12 -4.81
C TRP A 29 -17.85 11.51 -6.29
N ASP A 30 -17.64 12.79 -6.56
CA ASP A 30 -17.14 13.28 -7.83
C ASP A 30 -15.62 13.00 -7.87
N SER A 31 -15.23 11.87 -8.43
CA SER A 31 -13.84 11.41 -8.41
C SER A 31 -13.20 11.40 -9.79
N TYR A 32 -11.99 11.96 -9.87
CA TYR A 32 -11.24 12.15 -11.10
C TYR A 32 -9.84 11.50 -10.99
N VAL A 33 -9.41 10.79 -12.04
CA VAL A 33 -8.06 10.22 -12.14
C VAL A 33 -7.20 11.15 -12.99
N ALA A 34 -6.24 11.81 -12.32
CA ALA A 34 -5.32 12.71 -12.99
C ALA A 34 -4.22 11.95 -13.73
N GLU A 35 -3.92 12.40 -14.95
CA GLU A 35 -2.70 12.01 -15.67
C GLU A 35 -1.47 12.66 -15.04
N ARG A 36 -0.27 12.16 -15.38
CA ARG A 36 0.97 12.64 -14.76
C ARG A 36 1.22 14.13 -14.98
N ASP A 37 0.97 14.60 -16.20
CA ASP A 37 1.24 15.98 -16.63
C ASP A 37 -0.07 16.77 -16.82
N ASP A 38 -1.10 16.41 -16.08
CA ASP A 38 -2.40 17.07 -16.19
C ASP A 38 -2.32 18.52 -15.66
N PRO A 39 -2.56 19.51 -16.49
CA PRO A 39 -2.48 20.92 -16.08
C PRO A 39 -3.47 21.27 -14.97
N ARG A 40 -4.59 20.54 -14.87
CA ARG A 40 -5.62 20.74 -13.83
C ARG A 40 -5.08 20.51 -12.41
N LEU A 41 -4.00 19.73 -12.27
CA LEU A 41 -3.34 19.55 -10.98
C LEU A 41 -2.86 20.87 -10.35
N MET A 42 -2.59 21.89 -11.17
CA MET A 42 -2.08 23.19 -10.73
C MET A 42 -3.10 24.33 -10.84
N THR A 43 -4.17 24.15 -11.61
CA THR A 43 -5.13 25.20 -11.91
C THR A 43 -6.46 25.04 -11.18
N ASP A 44 -6.89 23.82 -10.92
CA ASP A 44 -8.21 23.52 -10.41
C ASP A 44 -8.23 23.30 -8.88
N ASP A 45 -9.41 23.37 -8.28
CA ASP A 45 -9.61 22.86 -6.92
C ASP A 45 -9.73 21.34 -6.97
N LEU A 46 -8.76 20.65 -6.39
CA LEU A 46 -8.64 19.19 -6.46
C LEU A 46 -9.52 18.45 -5.45
N GLY A 47 -10.17 19.15 -4.53
CA GLY A 47 -10.94 18.55 -3.44
C GLY A 47 -10.04 17.72 -2.52
N HIS A 48 -10.40 16.47 -2.27
CA HIS A 48 -9.58 15.51 -1.51
C HIS A 48 -8.61 14.78 -2.44
N VAL A 49 -7.31 15.03 -2.29
CA VAL A 49 -6.27 14.41 -3.12
C VAL A 49 -5.82 13.08 -2.50
N PHE A 50 -5.89 12.00 -3.28
CA PHE A 50 -5.29 10.71 -2.94
C PHE A 50 -4.03 10.50 -3.78
N TYR A 51 -2.87 10.67 -3.17
CA TYR A 51 -1.59 10.52 -3.83
C TYR A 51 -1.15 9.05 -3.79
N CYS A 52 -1.59 8.28 -4.78
CA CYS A 52 -1.32 6.84 -4.95
C CYS A 52 -0.13 6.57 -5.90
N ALA A 53 0.52 7.62 -6.43
CA ALA A 53 1.67 7.46 -7.32
C ALA A 53 2.86 6.89 -6.56
N GLY A 54 3.54 5.93 -7.18
CA GLY A 54 4.73 5.32 -6.61
C GLY A 54 5.21 4.11 -7.42
N LEU A 55 6.51 3.83 -7.32
CA LEU A 55 7.14 2.63 -7.87
C LEU A 55 7.53 1.71 -6.71
N THR A 56 7.04 0.47 -6.72
CA THR A 56 7.26 -0.49 -5.64
C THR A 56 8.08 -1.70 -6.05
N ALA A 57 7.86 -2.25 -7.24
CA ALA A 57 8.50 -3.49 -7.67
C ALA A 57 9.88 -3.26 -8.29
N ASP A 58 9.99 -2.28 -9.18
CA ASP A 58 11.17 -2.02 -10.03
C ASP A 58 12.02 -0.80 -9.59
N PHE A 59 11.83 -0.32 -8.37
CA PHE A 59 12.50 0.89 -7.87
C PHE A 59 14.03 0.81 -7.92
N ARG A 60 14.61 -0.40 -7.83
CA ARG A 60 16.07 -0.59 -7.94
C ARG A 60 16.60 -0.37 -9.35
N GLN A 61 15.82 -0.77 -10.37
CA GLN A 61 16.16 -0.56 -11.79
C GLN A 61 15.83 0.86 -12.26
N ARG A 62 14.92 1.56 -11.54
CA ARG A 62 14.40 2.88 -11.93
C ARG A 62 14.51 3.91 -10.79
N PRO A 63 15.74 4.18 -10.29
CA PRO A 63 15.95 5.01 -9.10
C PRO A 63 15.43 6.45 -9.28
N TYR A 64 15.69 7.08 -10.42
CA TYR A 64 15.25 8.46 -10.70
C TYR A 64 13.72 8.54 -10.81
N ALA A 65 13.09 7.63 -11.56
CA ALA A 65 11.63 7.59 -11.66
C ALA A 65 10.96 7.31 -10.31
N THR A 66 11.64 6.60 -9.39
CA THR A 66 11.18 6.39 -8.02
C THR A 66 11.16 7.71 -7.23
N VAL A 67 12.22 8.49 -7.30
CA VAL A 67 12.30 9.81 -6.66
C VAL A 67 11.28 10.78 -7.27
N ASP A 68 11.15 10.80 -8.61
CA ASP A 68 10.15 11.62 -9.29
C ASP A 68 8.73 11.33 -8.82
N ALA A 69 8.38 10.04 -8.72
CA ALA A 69 7.05 9.62 -8.31
C ALA A 69 6.77 9.85 -6.81
N HIS A 70 7.78 9.65 -5.94
CA HIS A 70 7.57 9.75 -4.49
C HIS A 70 7.76 11.16 -3.94
N VAL A 71 8.57 12.00 -4.59
CA VAL A 71 9.03 13.27 -4.03
C VAL A 71 8.78 14.47 -4.96
N HIS A 72 9.23 14.42 -6.21
CA HIS A 72 9.23 15.60 -7.08
C HIS A 72 7.81 16.08 -7.40
N LEU A 73 6.96 15.21 -7.95
CA LEU A 73 5.57 15.56 -8.24
C LEU A 73 4.81 15.93 -6.95
N LEU A 74 5.03 15.20 -5.86
CA LEU A 74 4.42 15.51 -4.56
C LEU A 74 4.80 16.91 -4.09
N SER A 75 6.08 17.28 -4.19
CA SER A 75 6.56 18.62 -3.82
C SER A 75 5.85 19.72 -4.60
N SER A 76 5.71 19.55 -5.92
CA SER A 76 5.00 20.51 -6.78
C SER A 76 3.53 20.66 -6.38
N ILE A 77 2.84 19.54 -6.12
CA ILE A 77 1.44 19.55 -5.64
C ILE A 77 1.31 20.27 -4.29
N LEU A 78 2.20 19.96 -3.34
CA LEU A 78 2.16 20.59 -2.01
C LEU A 78 2.41 22.11 -2.07
N GLN A 79 3.21 22.58 -3.00
CA GLN A 79 3.52 23.99 -3.14
C GLN A 79 2.44 24.77 -3.88
N GLN A 80 1.88 24.23 -4.95
CA GLN A 80 1.11 24.99 -5.94
C GLN A 80 -0.36 24.64 -5.98
N ALA A 81 -0.74 23.38 -5.73
CA ALA A 81 -2.12 22.93 -5.92
C ALA A 81 -3.07 23.45 -4.83
N LYS A 82 -4.33 23.64 -5.22
CA LYS A 82 -5.42 23.93 -4.30
C LYS A 82 -6.17 22.64 -3.98
N PHE A 83 -6.26 22.28 -2.71
CA PHE A 83 -6.96 21.08 -2.25
C PHE A 83 -7.53 21.23 -0.84
N ALA A 84 -8.59 20.49 -0.54
CA ALA A 84 -9.21 20.44 0.78
C ALA A 84 -8.35 19.59 1.75
N SER A 85 -7.88 18.43 1.29
CA SER A 85 -6.91 17.58 2.01
C SER A 85 -6.07 16.77 1.02
N LEU A 86 -4.89 16.30 1.46
CA LEU A 86 -4.08 15.37 0.69
C LEU A 86 -3.75 14.14 1.55
N THR A 87 -3.93 12.95 0.99
CA THR A 87 -3.56 11.68 1.60
C THR A 87 -2.42 11.05 0.78
N TYR A 88 -1.21 11.06 1.36
CA TYR A 88 -0.01 10.49 0.74
C TYR A 88 0.14 9.01 1.10
N LEU A 89 0.19 8.13 0.12
CA LEU A 89 0.42 6.71 0.36
C LEU A 89 1.91 6.41 0.51
N SER A 90 2.31 6.15 1.74
CA SER A 90 3.62 5.62 2.12
C SER A 90 3.56 4.10 2.30
N SER A 91 4.49 3.50 3.02
CA SER A 91 4.58 2.05 3.20
C SER A 91 5.09 1.69 4.59
N THR A 92 4.54 0.63 5.19
CA THR A 92 5.07 0.05 6.42
C THR A 92 6.47 -0.56 6.27
N ARG A 93 6.97 -0.68 5.03
CA ARG A 93 8.36 -1.08 4.77
C ARG A 93 9.38 -0.16 5.43
N VAL A 94 9.03 1.09 5.73
CA VAL A 94 9.89 2.03 6.45
C VAL A 94 10.25 1.54 7.86
N TYR A 95 9.48 0.60 8.43
CA TYR A 95 9.75 -0.04 9.72
C TYR A 95 10.74 -1.22 9.65
N ALA A 96 11.33 -1.49 8.47
CA ALA A 96 12.29 -2.58 8.35
C ALA A 96 13.45 -2.43 9.36
N GLY A 97 13.58 -3.42 10.26
CA GLY A 97 14.58 -3.41 11.34
C GLY A 97 14.23 -2.52 12.55
N ALA A 98 13.04 -1.93 12.59
CA ALA A 98 12.56 -1.21 13.77
C ALA A 98 12.07 -2.19 14.84
N THR A 99 12.18 -1.80 16.12
CA THR A 99 11.63 -2.53 17.27
C THR A 99 10.28 -2.02 17.71
N ASN A 100 9.90 -0.83 17.22
CA ASN A 100 8.61 -0.17 17.47
C ASN A 100 8.01 0.27 16.13
N THR A 101 6.70 0.13 15.96
CA THR A 101 5.97 0.46 14.74
C THR A 101 4.87 1.50 14.97
N GLN A 102 4.91 2.22 16.08
CA GLN A 102 4.08 3.41 16.27
C GLN A 102 4.47 4.47 15.22
N GLU A 103 3.55 5.34 14.90
CA GLU A 103 3.71 6.30 13.81
C GLU A 103 4.87 7.28 14.00
N ASP A 104 5.22 7.57 15.25
CA ASP A 104 6.32 8.45 15.68
C ASP A 104 7.64 7.71 15.96
N ALA A 105 7.69 6.39 15.74
CA ALA A 105 8.88 5.59 16.00
C ALA A 105 10.10 6.07 15.20
N ALA A 106 11.27 6.01 15.83
CA ALA A 106 12.54 6.26 15.15
C ALA A 106 12.79 5.18 14.07
N LEU A 107 13.15 5.62 12.86
CA LEU A 107 13.35 4.76 11.70
C LEU A 107 14.81 4.80 11.25
N THR A 108 15.33 3.65 10.85
CA THR A 108 16.71 3.53 10.37
C THR A 108 16.76 3.32 8.87
N VAL A 109 17.52 4.15 8.16
CA VAL A 109 17.80 4.00 6.73
C VAL A 109 19.30 4.10 6.47
N ARG A 110 19.79 3.37 5.46
CA ARG A 110 21.21 3.28 5.11
C ARG A 110 21.39 3.64 3.64
N SER A 111 21.88 4.82 3.36
CA SER A 111 21.97 5.37 2.00
C SER A 111 22.82 4.55 1.02
N HIS A 112 23.76 3.76 1.52
CA HIS A 112 24.61 2.87 0.70
C HIS A 112 23.93 1.54 0.31
N LEU A 113 22.77 1.21 0.88
CA LEU A 113 22.03 0.02 0.51
C LEU A 113 20.99 0.33 -0.55
N SER A 114 21.08 -0.33 -1.69
CA SER A 114 20.16 -0.13 -2.83
C SER A 114 18.68 -0.39 -2.47
N GLY A 115 18.43 -1.23 -1.46
CA GLY A 115 17.09 -1.51 -0.95
C GLY A 115 16.47 -0.34 -0.18
N ASP A 116 17.28 0.55 0.37
CA ASP A 116 16.81 1.66 1.21
C ASP A 116 16.44 2.92 0.40
N LEU A 117 16.77 3.00 -0.89
CA LEU A 117 16.32 4.11 -1.75
C LEU A 117 14.79 4.30 -1.68
N TYR A 118 14.06 3.19 -1.70
CA TYR A 118 12.61 3.22 -1.56
C TYR A 118 12.18 3.84 -0.22
N ASN A 119 12.75 3.37 0.88
CA ASN A 119 12.43 3.87 2.22
C ASN A 119 12.80 5.35 2.34
N ILE A 120 14.01 5.74 1.90
CA ILE A 120 14.48 7.12 1.92
C ILE A 120 13.55 8.06 1.14
N SER A 121 13.15 7.65 -0.08
CA SER A 121 12.25 8.47 -0.91
C SER A 121 10.84 8.56 -0.31
N LYS A 122 10.33 7.49 0.32
CA LYS A 122 9.05 7.54 1.04
C LYS A 122 9.12 8.43 2.27
N LEU A 123 10.16 8.32 3.09
CA LEU A 123 10.37 9.16 4.26
C LEU A 123 10.56 10.64 3.90
N MET A 124 11.21 10.94 2.77
CA MET A 124 11.31 12.32 2.26
C MET A 124 9.91 12.86 1.90
N GLY A 125 9.08 12.07 1.20
CA GLY A 125 7.70 12.44 0.91
C GLY A 125 6.86 12.65 2.18
N GLU A 126 7.00 11.77 3.18
CA GLU A 126 6.36 11.93 4.50
C GLU A 126 6.78 13.25 5.16
N SER A 127 8.09 13.55 5.18
CA SER A 127 8.62 14.77 5.77
C SER A 127 8.08 16.02 5.08
N LEU A 128 8.02 16.05 3.74
CA LEU A 128 7.39 17.15 2.99
C LEU A 128 5.92 17.33 3.37
N CYS A 129 5.17 16.23 3.49
CA CYS A 129 3.76 16.25 3.90
C CYS A 129 3.56 16.85 5.30
N LEU A 130 4.40 16.44 6.26
CA LEU A 130 4.24 16.81 7.67
C LEU A 130 4.71 18.24 7.98
N HIS A 131 5.69 18.75 7.26
CA HIS A 131 6.29 20.07 7.52
C HIS A 131 5.87 21.17 6.53
N GLY A 132 5.07 20.82 5.51
CA GLY A 132 4.60 21.78 4.50
C GLY A 132 3.48 22.73 4.97
N GLY A 133 3.00 22.62 6.21
CA GLY A 133 1.94 23.48 6.76
C GLY A 133 0.57 23.30 6.08
N ARG A 134 0.35 22.20 5.37
CA ARG A 134 -0.87 21.89 4.61
C ARG A 134 -1.72 20.83 5.31
N ASN A 135 -2.98 20.71 4.94
CA ASN A 135 -3.91 19.71 5.46
C ASN A 135 -3.62 18.32 4.86
N VAL A 136 -2.62 17.62 5.41
CA VAL A 136 -2.10 16.37 4.83
C VAL A 136 -2.12 15.23 5.85
N ARG A 137 -2.42 14.01 5.35
CA ARG A 137 -2.26 12.74 6.07
C ARG A 137 -1.30 11.86 5.30
N VAL A 138 -0.44 11.20 6.03
CA VAL A 138 0.44 10.15 5.51
C VAL A 138 -0.16 8.80 5.89
N VAL A 139 -0.29 7.89 4.94
CA VAL A 139 -0.78 6.54 5.19
C VAL A 139 0.29 5.52 4.84
N ARG A 140 0.86 4.87 5.86
CA ARG A 140 1.80 3.76 5.70
C ARG A 140 1.01 2.47 5.47
N LEU A 141 0.94 2.05 4.19
CA LEU A 141 0.25 0.81 3.79
C LEU A 141 1.13 -0.42 4.04
N SER A 142 0.54 -1.48 4.57
CA SER A 142 1.18 -2.80 4.59
C SER A 142 1.09 -3.50 3.21
N ASN A 143 1.31 -4.81 3.14
CA ASN A 143 1.26 -5.52 1.86
C ASN A 143 -0.19 -5.67 1.40
N VAL A 144 -0.60 -4.81 0.49
CA VAL A 144 -1.97 -4.81 -0.04
C VAL A 144 -2.17 -5.99 -0.98
N TYR A 145 -3.22 -6.77 -0.73
CA TYR A 145 -3.63 -7.88 -1.59
C TYR A 145 -5.07 -7.74 -2.10
N GLY A 146 -5.37 -8.46 -3.17
CA GLY A 146 -6.72 -8.53 -3.75
C GLY A 146 -6.69 -8.86 -5.24
N ALA A 147 -7.86 -8.95 -5.85
CA ALA A 147 -8.01 -9.23 -7.27
C ALA A 147 -7.30 -8.17 -8.12
N GLY A 148 -6.50 -8.62 -9.10
CA GLY A 148 -5.77 -7.73 -10.00
C GLY A 148 -4.55 -7.04 -9.39
N MET A 149 -4.00 -7.51 -8.26
CA MET A 149 -2.71 -7.03 -7.77
C MET A 149 -1.60 -7.25 -8.80
N PRO A 150 -0.54 -6.40 -8.79
CA PRO A 150 0.55 -6.50 -9.76
C PRO A 150 1.25 -7.86 -9.72
N GLU A 151 1.67 -8.37 -10.88
CA GLU A 151 2.32 -9.70 -10.98
C GLU A 151 3.64 -9.78 -10.21
N GLN A 152 4.36 -8.66 -10.06
CA GLN A 152 5.57 -8.57 -9.24
C GLN A 152 5.32 -8.57 -7.72
N ASN A 153 4.06 -8.62 -7.29
CA ASN A 153 3.72 -8.81 -5.89
C ASN A 153 4.00 -10.25 -5.48
N PHE A 154 4.65 -10.46 -4.32
CA PHE A 154 4.98 -11.77 -3.78
C PHE A 154 3.78 -12.75 -3.75
N LEU A 155 2.62 -12.29 -3.30
CA LEU A 155 1.43 -13.14 -3.23
C LEU A 155 0.88 -13.45 -4.62
N ALA A 156 0.93 -12.48 -5.55
CA ALA A 156 0.52 -12.71 -6.94
C ALA A 156 1.42 -13.73 -7.65
N ASP A 157 2.74 -13.64 -7.44
CA ASP A 157 3.72 -14.58 -7.99
C ASP A 157 3.43 -16.01 -7.50
N ILE A 158 3.22 -16.18 -6.20
CA ILE A 158 2.85 -17.46 -5.59
C ILE A 158 1.52 -17.99 -6.15
N LEU A 159 0.48 -17.17 -6.24
CA LEU A 159 -0.82 -17.59 -6.77
C LEU A 159 -0.75 -17.96 -8.25
N ASN A 160 0.02 -17.22 -9.05
CA ASN A 160 0.27 -17.56 -10.45
C ASN A 160 0.99 -18.93 -10.58
N ALA A 161 2.04 -19.17 -9.81
CA ALA A 161 2.72 -20.46 -9.79
C ALA A 161 1.78 -21.60 -9.35
N ALA A 162 1.07 -21.39 -8.26
CA ALA A 162 0.13 -22.36 -7.69
C ALA A 162 -0.98 -22.77 -8.68
N THR A 163 -1.52 -21.81 -9.44
CA THR A 163 -2.60 -22.10 -10.39
C THR A 163 -2.10 -22.69 -11.71
N LYS A 164 -0.92 -22.24 -12.21
CA LYS A 164 -0.37 -22.70 -13.50
C LYS A 164 0.33 -24.06 -13.42
N THR A 165 1.12 -24.28 -12.36
CA THR A 165 2.02 -25.44 -12.27
C THR A 165 1.66 -26.39 -11.14
N LYS A 166 0.73 -26.03 -10.26
CA LYS A 166 0.41 -26.76 -9.02
C LYS A 166 1.63 -26.97 -8.12
N ARG A 167 2.67 -26.17 -8.29
CA ARG A 167 3.89 -26.19 -7.50
C ARG A 167 4.35 -24.78 -7.17
N VAL A 168 4.72 -24.56 -5.92
CA VAL A 168 5.29 -23.29 -5.41
C VAL A 168 6.58 -23.59 -4.69
N VAL A 169 7.65 -22.85 -5.05
CA VAL A 169 8.94 -22.89 -4.35
C VAL A 169 9.14 -21.54 -3.66
N PHE A 170 9.12 -21.55 -2.33
CA PHE A 170 9.36 -20.37 -1.51
C PHE A 170 10.86 -20.13 -1.38
N ARG A 171 11.32 -18.92 -1.76
CA ARG A 171 12.72 -18.46 -1.65
C ARG A 171 13.02 -17.77 -0.32
N SER A 172 12.20 -17.99 0.67
CA SER A 172 12.31 -17.50 2.05
C SER A 172 11.89 -18.58 3.00
N SER A 173 12.38 -18.54 4.25
CA SER A 173 12.09 -19.58 5.23
C SER A 173 10.59 -19.69 5.53
N PRO A 174 10.11 -20.84 6.05
CA PRO A 174 8.73 -21.01 6.50
C PRO A 174 8.29 -19.97 7.54
N ASP A 175 9.22 -19.56 8.41
CA ASP A 175 9.00 -18.60 9.49
C ASP A 175 9.00 -17.14 9.01
N SER A 176 9.32 -16.91 7.73
CA SER A 176 9.19 -15.56 7.14
C SER A 176 7.74 -15.09 7.22
N GLU A 177 7.54 -13.86 7.66
CA GLU A 177 6.20 -13.34 7.90
C GLU A 177 6.05 -11.87 7.47
N LYS A 178 4.83 -11.50 7.12
CA LYS A 178 4.46 -10.13 6.72
C LYS A 178 3.04 -9.82 7.16
N ASP A 179 2.77 -8.55 7.37
CA ASP A 179 1.40 -8.03 7.46
C ASP A 179 0.79 -7.93 6.06
N TYR A 180 -0.44 -8.40 5.90
CA TYR A 180 -1.22 -8.34 4.67
C TYR A 180 -2.56 -7.65 4.93
N ILE A 181 -2.89 -6.64 4.13
CA ILE A 181 -4.18 -5.93 4.21
C ILE A 181 -4.97 -6.09 2.92
N SER A 182 -6.27 -6.37 3.03
CA SER A 182 -7.17 -6.45 1.88
C SER A 182 -7.33 -5.11 1.18
N ILE A 183 -7.34 -5.10 -0.16
CA ILE A 183 -7.67 -3.91 -0.94
C ILE A 183 -9.06 -3.36 -0.58
N THR A 184 -9.99 -4.22 -0.19
CA THR A 184 -11.34 -3.84 0.26
C THR A 184 -11.27 -2.99 1.53
N ASP A 185 -10.46 -3.39 2.52
CA ASP A 185 -10.23 -2.59 3.73
C ASP A 185 -9.51 -1.28 3.38
N VAL A 186 -8.48 -1.32 2.54
CA VAL A 186 -7.74 -0.12 2.13
C VAL A 186 -8.68 0.94 1.57
N VAL A 187 -9.55 0.59 0.61
CA VAL A 187 -10.47 1.58 -0.01
C VAL A 187 -11.62 1.99 0.91
N ARG A 188 -11.90 1.21 1.96
CA ARG A 188 -12.84 1.58 3.01
C ARG A 188 -12.27 2.66 3.91
N PHE A 189 -11.01 2.51 4.35
CA PHE A 189 -10.38 3.39 5.34
C PHE A 189 -9.79 4.67 4.74
N LEU A 190 -9.25 4.66 3.52
CA LEU A 190 -8.62 5.85 2.93
C LEU A 190 -9.53 7.09 2.91
N PRO A 191 -10.82 7.01 2.48
CA PRO A 191 -11.72 8.16 2.54
C PRO A 191 -11.98 8.65 3.97
N ILE A 192 -12.07 7.74 4.94
CA ILE A 192 -12.29 8.09 6.35
C ILE A 192 -11.07 8.85 6.89
N ILE A 193 -9.86 8.35 6.64
CA ILE A 193 -8.62 9.05 7.03
C ILE A 193 -8.55 10.42 6.37
N ALA A 194 -8.91 10.54 5.08
CA ALA A 194 -8.86 11.81 4.35
C ALA A 194 -9.80 12.88 4.90
N THR A 195 -11.00 12.48 5.37
CA THR A 195 -12.06 13.42 5.76
C THR A 195 -12.18 13.62 7.26
N GLN A 196 -11.83 12.61 8.07
CA GLN A 196 -12.06 12.61 9.52
C GLN A 196 -10.76 12.49 10.33
N GLY A 197 -9.67 12.01 9.71
CA GLY A 197 -8.39 11.85 10.39
C GLY A 197 -7.74 13.22 10.69
N GLU A 198 -7.01 13.30 11.80
CA GLU A 198 -6.14 14.43 12.10
C GLU A 198 -4.92 14.46 11.17
N ILE A 199 -4.29 15.63 11.03
CA ILE A 199 -3.02 15.75 10.31
C ILE A 199 -1.98 14.85 10.99
N GLY A 200 -1.22 14.09 10.18
CA GLY A 200 -0.18 13.21 10.69
C GLY A 200 -0.11 11.87 9.96
N ILE A 201 0.55 10.90 10.58
CA ILE A 201 0.78 9.56 10.02
C ILE A 201 -0.28 8.60 10.55
N TYR A 202 -0.71 7.67 9.72
CA TYR A 202 -1.58 6.52 10.03
C TYR A 202 -0.97 5.24 9.47
N ASN A 203 -0.89 4.22 10.29
CA ASN A 203 -0.60 2.87 9.81
C ASN A 203 -1.90 2.21 9.32
N LEU A 204 -1.96 1.90 8.04
CA LEU A 204 -3.07 1.14 7.45
C LEU A 204 -2.59 -0.28 7.14
N ALA A 205 -2.75 -1.14 8.12
CA ALA A 205 -2.26 -2.50 8.19
C ALA A 205 -3.30 -3.39 8.89
N ARG A 206 -3.15 -4.72 8.78
CA ARG A 206 -3.98 -5.67 9.52
C ARG A 206 -3.58 -5.73 11.00
N GLY A 207 -2.34 -5.36 11.34
CA GLY A 207 -1.76 -5.42 12.67
C GLY A 207 -1.29 -6.82 13.10
N ARG A 208 -1.38 -7.80 12.21
CA ARG A 208 -0.94 -9.19 12.44
C ARG A 208 -0.19 -9.73 11.23
N ASN A 209 0.93 -10.36 11.51
CA ASN A 209 1.72 -11.04 10.48
C ASN A 209 1.13 -12.40 10.13
N THR A 210 1.31 -12.80 8.89
CA THR A 210 1.01 -14.15 8.39
C THR A 210 2.31 -14.78 7.90
N THR A 211 2.63 -15.98 8.39
CA THR A 211 3.85 -16.71 8.01
C THR A 211 3.72 -17.32 6.61
N HIS A 212 4.86 -17.52 5.94
CA HIS A 212 4.88 -18.21 4.66
C HIS A 212 4.46 -19.68 4.80
N ALA A 213 4.79 -20.33 5.93
CA ALA A 213 4.27 -21.66 6.26
C ALA A 213 2.73 -21.70 6.28
N ARG A 214 2.08 -20.67 6.85
CA ARG A 214 0.63 -20.60 6.88
C ARG A 214 0.03 -20.44 5.48
N ILE A 215 0.66 -19.63 4.63
CA ILE A 215 0.23 -19.49 3.21
C ILE A 215 0.41 -20.81 2.47
N ALA A 216 1.54 -21.49 2.64
CA ALA A 216 1.80 -22.79 2.03
C ALA A 216 0.74 -23.83 2.43
N ALA A 217 0.49 -23.99 3.73
CA ALA A 217 -0.52 -24.92 4.25
C ALA A 217 -1.94 -24.66 3.71
N LEU A 218 -2.27 -23.41 3.42
CA LEU A 218 -3.55 -23.09 2.77
C LEU A 218 -3.56 -23.47 1.29
N LEU A 219 -2.46 -23.29 0.56
CA LEU A 219 -2.35 -23.67 -0.85
C LEU A 219 -2.36 -25.18 -1.02
N GLU A 220 -1.77 -25.94 -0.09
CA GLU A 220 -1.78 -27.41 -0.08
C GLU A 220 -3.19 -27.98 -0.04
N GLN A 221 -4.16 -27.30 0.60
CA GLN A 221 -5.57 -27.70 0.60
C GLN A 221 -6.22 -27.66 -0.80
N PHE A 222 -5.58 -26.95 -1.76
CA PHE A 222 -5.99 -26.90 -3.18
C PHE A 222 -5.17 -27.84 -4.08
N GLY A 223 -4.43 -28.80 -3.48
CA GLY A 223 -3.61 -29.74 -4.20
C GLY A 223 -2.35 -29.12 -4.82
N VAL A 224 -1.84 -28.02 -4.24
CA VAL A 224 -0.58 -27.37 -4.64
C VAL A 224 0.55 -27.97 -3.82
N SER A 225 1.64 -28.39 -4.46
CA SER A 225 2.89 -28.80 -3.79
C SER A 225 3.66 -27.55 -3.38
N CYS A 226 3.92 -27.38 -2.08
CA CYS A 226 4.68 -26.25 -1.56
C CYS A 226 6.02 -26.73 -1.00
N GLU A 227 7.10 -26.10 -1.45
CA GLU A 227 8.47 -26.41 -1.04
C GLU A 227 9.18 -25.12 -0.59
N PHE A 228 10.10 -25.24 0.36
CA PHE A 228 10.96 -24.14 0.78
C PHE A 228 12.40 -24.43 0.38
N GLU A 229 13.08 -23.44 -0.22
CA GLU A 229 14.51 -23.60 -0.55
C GLU A 229 15.33 -23.85 0.71
N ASN A 230 16.30 -24.76 0.62
CA ASN A 230 17.22 -25.03 1.71
C ASN A 230 18.03 -23.77 2.06
N HIS A 231 18.15 -23.47 3.35
CA HIS A 231 18.86 -22.29 3.85
C HIS A 231 18.29 -20.94 3.36
N ALA A 232 17.04 -20.93 2.96
CA ALA A 232 16.37 -19.68 2.57
C ALA A 232 16.35 -18.65 3.71
N PRO A 233 16.56 -17.36 3.42
CA PRO A 233 16.61 -16.33 4.45
C PRO A 233 15.26 -16.18 5.16
N CYS A 234 15.29 -15.95 6.47
CA CYS A 234 14.12 -15.55 7.23
C CYS A 234 13.91 -14.04 7.07
N ILE A 235 12.74 -13.66 6.57
CA ILE A 235 12.33 -12.26 6.39
C ILE A 235 11.18 -12.00 7.37
N SER A 236 11.47 -11.31 8.46
CA SER A 236 10.46 -10.92 9.45
C SER A 236 10.36 -9.40 9.52
N PHE A 237 9.13 -8.94 9.62
CA PHE A 237 8.81 -7.54 9.94
C PHE A 237 8.13 -7.50 11.32
N PRO A 238 8.36 -6.45 12.11
CA PRO A 238 7.63 -6.30 13.36
C PRO A 238 6.12 -6.15 13.08
N PRO A 239 5.24 -6.67 13.95
CA PRO A 239 3.82 -6.41 13.85
C PRO A 239 3.55 -4.90 13.82
N ILE A 240 2.67 -4.46 12.93
CA ILE A 240 2.39 -3.03 12.73
C ILE A 240 1.36 -2.57 13.78
N SER A 241 1.68 -1.52 14.52
CA SER A 241 0.71 -0.87 15.42
C SER A 241 -0.42 -0.22 14.62
N THR A 242 -1.67 -0.53 14.97
CA THR A 242 -2.88 0.01 14.34
C THR A 242 -3.71 0.86 15.28
N LEU A 243 -3.22 1.15 16.49
CA LEU A 243 -3.94 1.81 17.58
C LEU A 243 -4.56 3.16 17.16
N LYS A 244 -3.82 3.96 16.38
CA LYS A 244 -4.31 5.25 15.90
C LYS A 244 -5.45 5.10 14.88
N LEU A 245 -5.36 4.12 13.98
CA LEU A 245 -6.43 3.81 13.04
C LEU A 245 -7.67 3.28 13.77
N GLU A 246 -7.46 2.39 14.73
CA GLU A 246 -8.53 1.80 15.55
C GLU A 246 -9.33 2.87 16.29
N SER A 247 -8.65 3.86 16.88
CA SER A 247 -9.31 4.97 17.58
C SER A 247 -10.09 5.89 16.65
N LEU A 248 -9.73 5.96 15.35
CA LEU A 248 -10.43 6.76 14.36
C LEU A 248 -11.70 6.06 13.85
N SER A 249 -11.62 4.78 13.49
CA SER A 249 -12.73 4.11 12.78
C SER A 249 -12.73 2.58 12.87
N GLY A 250 -12.08 2.00 13.85
CA GLY A 250 -11.98 0.55 14.03
C GLY A 250 -10.85 -0.10 13.25
N GLN A 251 -10.84 -1.43 13.23
CA GLN A 251 -9.78 -2.25 12.63
C GLN A 251 -10.13 -2.72 11.21
N PRO A 252 -9.12 -2.99 10.35
CA PRO A 252 -9.30 -3.81 9.16
C PRO A 252 -9.83 -5.21 9.56
N GLU A 253 -10.85 -5.69 8.86
CA GLU A 253 -11.57 -6.91 9.24
C GLU A 253 -11.13 -8.14 8.45
N LEU A 254 -10.78 -7.93 7.17
CA LEU A 254 -10.48 -9.02 6.26
C LEU A 254 -9.10 -9.61 6.52
N ASP A 255 -9.02 -10.93 6.50
CA ASP A 255 -7.79 -11.68 6.78
C ASP A 255 -7.38 -12.51 5.56
N ILE A 256 -6.10 -12.44 5.20
CA ILE A 256 -5.56 -13.16 4.04
C ILE A 256 -5.84 -14.67 4.12
N THR A 257 -5.84 -15.25 5.32
CA THR A 257 -6.06 -16.68 5.47
C THR A 257 -7.50 -17.11 5.16
N SER A 258 -8.48 -16.23 5.37
CA SER A 258 -9.88 -16.47 5.00
C SER A 258 -10.18 -16.08 3.55
N GLU A 259 -9.46 -15.13 2.96
CA GLU A 259 -9.66 -14.68 1.59
C GLU A 259 -8.84 -15.44 0.54
N LEU A 260 -7.78 -16.15 0.94
CA LEU A 260 -6.91 -16.89 0.02
C LEU A 260 -7.67 -17.89 -0.88
N PRO A 261 -8.69 -18.63 -0.40
CA PRO A 261 -9.50 -19.50 -1.26
C PRO A 261 -10.18 -18.77 -2.41
N ALA A 262 -10.76 -17.62 -2.14
CA ALA A 262 -11.43 -16.80 -3.16
C ALA A 262 -10.42 -16.22 -4.16
N LEU A 263 -9.26 -15.77 -3.67
CA LEU A 263 -8.15 -15.29 -4.51
C LEU A 263 -7.60 -16.41 -5.40
N PHE A 264 -7.36 -17.60 -4.86
CA PHE A 264 -6.91 -18.76 -5.63
C PHE A 264 -7.87 -19.08 -6.77
N ASN A 265 -9.18 -19.12 -6.50
CA ASN A 265 -10.20 -19.34 -7.51
C ASN A 265 -10.23 -18.22 -8.57
N HIS A 266 -9.99 -16.98 -8.19
CA HIS A 266 -9.88 -15.85 -9.13
C HIS A 266 -8.70 -16.04 -10.09
N TYR A 267 -7.54 -16.44 -9.56
CA TYR A 267 -6.32 -16.68 -10.36
C TYR A 267 -6.45 -17.93 -11.26
N THR A 268 -7.18 -18.96 -10.85
CA THR A 268 -7.46 -20.13 -11.69
C THR A 268 -8.31 -19.79 -12.93
N LYS A 269 -9.17 -18.77 -12.84
CA LYS A 269 -10.04 -18.33 -13.95
C LYS A 269 -9.37 -17.28 -14.84
N LYS A 270 -8.20 -16.80 -14.46
CA LYS A 270 -7.45 -15.84 -15.27
C LYS A 270 -6.82 -16.58 -16.46
N PRO A 271 -7.07 -16.17 -17.73
CA PRO A 271 -6.58 -16.83 -18.93
C PRO A 271 -5.05 -16.79 -19.05
#